data_68e2c3c7b7cd6c9213d191c5a31ece5d
#
_entry.id   68e2c3c7b7cd6c9213d191c5a31ece5d
#
_cell.length_a   1.000
_cell.length_b   1.000
_cell.length_c   1.000
_cell.angle_alpha   90.00
_cell.angle_beta   90.00
_cell.angle_gamma   90.00
#
_symmetry.space_group_name_H-M   'P 1'
#
loop_
_entity.id
_entity.type
_entity.pdbx_description
1 polymer ?
#
loop_
_entity_poly.entity_id
_entity_poly.type
_entity_poly.pdbx_seq_one_letter_code
_entity_poly.pdbx_strand_id
1 'polypeptide(L)'
;MSSSAHTACTALVGVRTRAQKRRIGVRDVWDLIVNDDDICFKHILPRLNGTDVKFLYEVNTETRALIKRSTRAGDLERRFKIEEMSSISTLEVAWEHFPWGKRDYLGREMDETDFCNRVAQTNKLELLKWAREEKKCEWDKLTITVAAFRGNLEMVKYCVANKCPIDEGACACAALEGHLECFKYLHEEAKAPWGSYTADCAASSGHLHILEYLVKRKYQYNQFNTYSCQCVAEHGHLDCLKYLHETAKAPWDEDAVQGAHKNNHPECVQYLLDNNCPLPTGWP
;
A
#
# COMPACT_ATOMS: atom_id res chain seq x y z
N MET A 1 -6.60 3.37 -16.98
CA MET A 1 -6.05 2.90 -18.26
C MET A 1 -5.06 1.73 -18.13
N SER A 2 -4.82 1.16 -16.94
CA SER A 2 -3.91 0.00 -16.75
C SER A 2 -4.59 -1.38 -16.91
N SER A 3 -5.93 -1.42 -16.93
CA SER A 3 -6.69 -2.68 -16.97
C SER A 3 -6.57 -3.47 -18.27
N SER A 4 -6.35 -2.81 -19.43
CA SER A 4 -6.35 -3.49 -20.73
C SER A 4 -5.05 -4.24 -21.05
N ALA A 5 -3.93 -3.86 -20.45
CA ALA A 5 -2.65 -4.56 -20.68
C ALA A 5 -2.56 -5.86 -19.88
N HIS A 6 -3.17 -5.91 -18.68
CA HIS A 6 -3.22 -7.10 -17.85
C HIS A 6 -4.11 -8.21 -18.43
N THR A 7 -5.24 -7.83 -19.04
CA THR A 7 -6.14 -8.79 -19.70
C THR A 7 -5.49 -9.43 -20.93
N ALA A 8 -4.60 -8.72 -21.60
CA ALA A 8 -3.86 -9.24 -22.73
C ALA A 8 -2.80 -10.28 -22.33
N CYS A 9 -2.13 -10.11 -21.20
CA CYS A 9 -1.09 -11.03 -20.74
C CYS A 9 -1.69 -12.34 -20.18
N THR A 10 -2.78 -12.28 -19.42
CA THR A 10 -3.49 -13.48 -18.91
C THR A 10 -4.19 -14.28 -20.03
N ALA A 11 -4.65 -13.63 -21.09
CA ALA A 11 -5.21 -14.32 -22.26
C ALA A 11 -4.14 -15.05 -23.10
N LEU A 12 -2.86 -14.68 -22.98
CA LEU A 12 -1.75 -15.27 -23.73
C LEU A 12 -1.16 -16.54 -23.10
N VAL A 13 -1.45 -16.83 -21.83
CA VAL A 13 -0.94 -18.03 -21.12
C VAL A 13 -1.79 -19.29 -21.37
N GLY A 14 -2.84 -19.22 -22.16
CA GLY A 14 -3.56 -20.41 -22.63
C GLY A 14 -2.64 -21.27 -23.53
N VAL A 15 -2.05 -22.33 -22.94
CA VAL A 15 -1.20 -23.32 -23.63
C VAL A 15 -1.95 -23.89 -24.84
N ARG A 16 -1.71 -23.34 -26.01
CA ARG A 16 -2.20 -23.92 -27.27
C ARG A 16 -1.23 -25.02 -27.70
N THR A 17 -1.75 -26.25 -27.81
CA THR A 17 -1.00 -27.40 -28.30
C THR A 17 -0.60 -27.19 -29.76
N ARG A 18 0.52 -27.81 -30.18
CA ARG A 18 1.07 -27.78 -31.58
C ARG A 18 0.04 -28.10 -32.67
N ALA A 19 -1.04 -28.81 -32.34
CA ALA A 19 -2.11 -29.18 -33.29
C ALA A 19 -3.04 -27.98 -33.66
N GLN A 20 -3.16 -26.95 -32.83
CA GLN A 20 -3.99 -25.76 -33.12
C GLN A 20 -3.30 -24.74 -34.02
N LYS A 21 -1.97 -24.85 -34.24
CA LYS A 21 -1.18 -23.92 -35.08
C LYS A 21 -1.42 -24.08 -36.59
N ARG A 22 -2.15 -25.09 -37.05
CA ARG A 22 -2.26 -25.44 -38.48
C ARG A 22 -3.50 -24.90 -39.20
N ARG A 23 -4.36 -24.09 -38.64
CA ARG A 23 -5.70 -23.80 -39.22
C ARG A 23 -6.00 -22.37 -39.65
N ILE A 24 -5.13 -21.39 -39.45
CA ILE A 24 -5.47 -20.00 -39.88
C ILE A 24 -4.21 -19.33 -40.42
N GLY A 25 -4.25 -18.85 -41.66
CA GLY A 25 -3.20 -18.02 -42.29
C GLY A 25 -3.14 -16.57 -41.76
N VAL A 26 -3.53 -16.37 -40.54
CA VAL A 26 -3.34 -15.14 -39.75
C VAL A 26 -2.12 -15.40 -38.87
N ARG A 27 -1.08 -14.58 -39.00
CA ARG A 27 0.03 -14.58 -38.05
C ARG A 27 -0.55 -14.54 -36.63
N ASP A 28 -0.25 -15.57 -35.83
CA ASP A 28 -0.70 -15.59 -34.44
C ASP A 28 -0.19 -14.31 -33.74
N VAL A 29 -1.02 -13.66 -32.95
CA VAL A 29 -0.64 -12.46 -32.17
C VAL A 29 0.65 -12.74 -31.37
N TRP A 30 0.85 -13.99 -30.95
CA TRP A 30 2.08 -14.43 -30.30
C TRP A 30 3.31 -14.37 -31.24
N ASP A 31 3.18 -14.83 -32.49
CA ASP A 31 4.25 -14.76 -33.47
C ASP A 31 4.63 -13.30 -33.83
N LEU A 32 3.66 -12.39 -33.81
CA LEU A 32 3.91 -10.94 -33.94
C LEU A 32 4.65 -10.38 -32.73
N ILE A 33 4.28 -10.78 -31.53
CA ILE A 33 4.90 -10.28 -30.29
C ILE A 33 6.35 -10.75 -30.17
N VAL A 34 6.63 -12.01 -30.53
CA VAL A 34 7.96 -12.63 -30.31
C VAL A 34 8.91 -12.35 -31.47
N ASN A 35 8.40 -12.20 -32.70
CA ASN A 35 9.20 -12.02 -33.88
C ASN A 35 9.31 -10.57 -34.39
N ASP A 36 8.54 -9.64 -33.78
CA ASP A 36 8.65 -8.22 -34.09
C ASP A 36 9.26 -7.48 -32.87
N ASP A 37 10.58 -7.25 -32.99
CA ASP A 37 11.35 -6.55 -31.95
C ASP A 37 10.79 -5.15 -31.66
N ASP A 38 10.26 -4.46 -32.65
CA ASP A 38 9.69 -3.12 -32.48
C ASP A 38 8.42 -3.14 -31.62
N ILE A 39 7.53 -4.10 -31.86
CA ILE A 39 6.33 -4.26 -31.05
C ILE A 39 6.71 -4.66 -29.62
N CYS A 40 7.58 -5.64 -29.47
CA CYS A 40 7.95 -6.15 -28.17
C CYS A 40 8.75 -5.14 -27.34
N PHE A 41 9.81 -4.56 -27.89
CA PHE A 41 10.72 -3.68 -27.16
C PHE A 41 10.17 -2.28 -26.94
N LYS A 42 9.38 -1.74 -27.87
CA LYS A 42 8.83 -0.39 -27.75
C LYS A 42 7.48 -0.34 -27.05
N HIS A 43 6.67 -1.39 -27.16
CA HIS A 43 5.27 -1.33 -26.75
C HIS A 43 4.89 -2.31 -25.63
N ILE A 44 5.53 -3.47 -25.50
CA ILE A 44 5.17 -4.51 -24.55
C ILE A 44 6.09 -4.49 -23.34
N LEU A 45 7.38 -4.76 -23.53
CA LEU A 45 8.32 -4.86 -22.40
C LEU A 45 8.39 -3.62 -21.50
N PRO A 46 8.31 -2.38 -22.01
CA PRO A 46 8.32 -1.19 -21.16
C PRO A 46 7.09 -1.05 -20.23
N ARG A 47 6.00 -1.75 -20.56
CA ARG A 47 4.75 -1.73 -19.77
C ARG A 47 4.66 -2.85 -18.73
N LEU A 48 5.56 -3.82 -18.78
CA LEU A 48 5.64 -4.90 -17.82
C LEU A 48 6.46 -4.45 -16.61
N ASN A 49 6.05 -4.83 -15.41
CA ASN A 49 6.91 -4.70 -14.23
C ASN A 49 8.01 -5.77 -14.25
N GLY A 50 9.00 -5.68 -13.32
CA GLY A 50 10.13 -6.62 -13.28
C GLY A 50 9.71 -8.07 -13.03
N THR A 51 8.62 -8.26 -12.31
CA THR A 51 8.03 -9.57 -12.03
C THR A 51 7.37 -10.17 -13.26
N ASP A 52 6.58 -9.39 -14.02
CA ASP A 52 5.96 -9.84 -15.26
C ASP A 52 7.02 -10.22 -16.31
N VAL A 53 8.15 -9.51 -16.36
CA VAL A 53 9.29 -9.86 -17.25
C VAL A 53 9.86 -11.24 -16.90
N LYS A 54 9.97 -11.59 -15.62
CA LYS A 54 10.43 -12.92 -15.19
C LYS A 54 9.46 -14.01 -15.58
N PHE A 55 8.16 -13.79 -15.40
CA PHE A 55 7.15 -14.75 -15.85
C PHE A 55 7.20 -14.94 -17.36
N LEU A 56 7.33 -13.87 -18.12
CA LEU A 56 7.47 -13.95 -19.55
C LEU A 56 8.73 -14.75 -19.94
N TYR A 57 9.83 -14.62 -19.20
CA TYR A 57 11.05 -15.38 -19.39
C TYR A 57 10.84 -16.91 -19.20
N GLU A 58 9.97 -17.30 -18.26
CA GLU A 58 9.71 -18.72 -17.97
C GLU A 58 8.73 -19.38 -18.95
N VAL A 59 8.03 -18.61 -19.79
CA VAL A 59 7.01 -19.16 -20.72
C VAL A 59 7.60 -20.14 -21.74
N ASN A 60 8.68 -19.77 -22.44
CA ASN A 60 9.32 -20.63 -23.43
C ASN A 60 10.73 -20.13 -23.83
N THR A 61 11.42 -20.89 -24.69
CA THR A 61 12.78 -20.56 -25.16
C THR A 61 12.85 -19.29 -25.99
N GLU A 62 11.80 -18.95 -26.73
CA GLU A 62 11.73 -17.76 -27.58
C GLU A 62 11.65 -16.50 -26.72
N THR A 63 10.78 -16.49 -25.71
CA THR A 63 10.70 -15.39 -24.76
C THR A 63 11.96 -15.22 -23.93
N ARG A 64 12.63 -16.32 -23.55
CA ARG A 64 13.95 -16.27 -22.90
C ARG A 64 14.99 -15.56 -23.75
N ALA A 65 15.08 -15.92 -25.04
CA ALA A 65 16.01 -15.29 -25.95
C ALA A 65 15.68 -13.79 -26.15
N LEU A 66 14.40 -13.47 -26.28
CA LEU A 66 13.92 -12.10 -26.44
C LEU A 66 14.29 -11.23 -25.22
N ILE A 67 14.02 -11.68 -23.99
CA ILE A 67 14.31 -10.90 -22.78
C ILE A 67 15.82 -10.75 -22.58
N LYS A 68 16.62 -11.80 -22.82
CA LYS A 68 18.08 -11.74 -22.70
C LYS A 68 18.73 -10.69 -23.61
N ARG A 69 18.18 -10.45 -24.80
CA ARG A 69 18.67 -9.43 -25.75
C ARG A 69 18.05 -8.03 -25.51
N SER A 70 17.09 -7.91 -24.61
CA SER A 70 16.43 -6.64 -24.26
C SER A 70 17.20 -5.86 -23.20
N THR A 71 16.85 -4.58 -23.04
CA THR A 71 17.33 -3.74 -21.95
C THR A 71 16.82 -4.20 -20.57
N ARG A 72 15.88 -5.14 -20.54
CA ARG A 72 15.26 -5.68 -19.32
C ARG A 72 15.92 -6.96 -18.81
N ALA A 73 17.03 -7.41 -19.42
CA ALA A 73 17.75 -8.61 -18.96
C ALA A 73 18.15 -8.55 -17.48
N GLY A 74 18.54 -7.38 -16.96
CA GLY A 74 18.86 -7.17 -15.56
C GLY A 74 17.69 -7.38 -14.58
N ASP A 75 16.45 -7.34 -15.05
CA ASP A 75 15.30 -7.62 -14.19
C ASP A 75 15.20 -9.10 -13.78
N LEU A 76 15.84 -10.00 -14.54
CA LEU A 76 15.88 -11.44 -14.24
C LEU A 76 16.68 -11.74 -12.96
N GLU A 77 17.64 -10.90 -12.62
CA GLU A 77 18.48 -11.05 -11.41
C GLU A 77 17.76 -10.60 -10.14
N ARG A 78 16.70 -9.80 -10.28
CA ARG A 78 15.92 -9.32 -9.15
C ARG A 78 15.08 -10.44 -8.56
N ARG A 79 14.87 -10.44 -7.23
CA ARG A 79 13.94 -11.38 -6.58
C ARG A 79 12.50 -11.10 -7.03
N PHE A 80 11.65 -12.14 -7.01
CA PHE A 80 10.22 -11.96 -7.17
C PHE A 80 9.71 -11.01 -6.08
N LYS A 81 8.96 -10.00 -6.50
CA LYS A 81 8.27 -9.11 -5.59
C LYS A 81 6.80 -9.54 -5.53
N ILE A 82 6.40 -10.12 -4.43
CA ILE A 82 5.03 -10.60 -4.24
C ILE A 82 4.04 -9.45 -4.38
N GLU A 83 4.42 -8.28 -3.93
CA GLU A 83 3.62 -7.04 -3.98
C GLU A 83 3.23 -6.62 -5.41
N GLU A 84 3.96 -7.10 -6.41
CA GLU A 84 3.72 -6.83 -7.84
C GLU A 84 2.85 -7.91 -8.50
N MET A 85 2.48 -9.00 -7.79
CA MET A 85 1.70 -10.10 -8.37
C MET A 85 0.30 -9.65 -8.77
N SER A 86 -0.14 -10.13 -9.93
CA SER A 86 -1.40 -9.67 -10.53
C SER A 86 -2.48 -10.74 -10.61
N SER A 87 -2.11 -12.01 -10.50
CA SER A 87 -3.01 -13.14 -10.63
C SER A 87 -2.61 -14.31 -9.71
N ILE A 88 -3.53 -15.24 -9.50
CA ILE A 88 -3.27 -16.47 -8.74
C ILE A 88 -2.15 -17.27 -9.40
N SER A 89 -2.15 -17.41 -10.73
CA SER A 89 -1.10 -18.18 -11.44
C SER A 89 0.30 -17.60 -11.21
N THR A 90 0.44 -16.27 -11.16
CA THR A 90 1.73 -15.63 -10.87
C THR A 90 2.11 -15.83 -9.39
N LEU A 91 1.12 -15.81 -8.50
CA LEU A 91 1.33 -16.01 -7.08
C LEU A 91 1.72 -17.47 -6.76
N GLU A 92 1.20 -18.46 -7.49
CA GLU A 92 1.59 -19.87 -7.38
C GLU A 92 3.08 -20.05 -7.70
N VAL A 93 3.57 -19.47 -8.78
CA VAL A 93 5.00 -19.53 -9.10
C VAL A 93 5.83 -18.82 -8.01
N ALA A 94 5.36 -17.69 -7.51
CA ALA A 94 6.06 -17.00 -6.43
C ALA A 94 6.09 -17.81 -5.13
N TRP A 95 5.04 -18.56 -4.83
CA TRP A 95 4.98 -19.49 -3.71
C TRP A 95 6.05 -20.59 -3.80
N GLU A 96 6.18 -21.22 -4.97
CA GLU A 96 7.18 -22.29 -5.21
C GLU A 96 8.62 -21.77 -5.08
N HIS A 97 8.86 -20.51 -5.40
CA HIS A 97 10.18 -19.88 -5.39
C HIS A 97 10.42 -18.97 -4.18
N PHE A 98 9.48 -18.93 -3.24
CA PHE A 98 9.65 -18.13 -2.04
C PHE A 98 10.79 -18.68 -1.19
N PRO A 99 11.67 -17.83 -0.65
CA PRO A 99 12.86 -18.30 0.08
C PRO A 99 12.53 -18.70 1.52
N TRP A 100 11.71 -19.73 1.67
CA TRP A 100 11.25 -20.27 2.95
C TRP A 100 12.41 -20.50 3.94
N GLY A 101 12.20 -20.09 5.21
CA GLY A 101 13.17 -20.26 6.29
C GLY A 101 14.45 -19.44 6.18
N LYS A 102 14.62 -18.65 5.11
CA LYS A 102 15.72 -17.69 5.01
C LYS A 102 15.39 -16.42 5.76
N ARG A 103 16.41 -15.68 6.14
CA ARG A 103 16.22 -14.36 6.77
C ARG A 103 16.27 -13.24 5.74
N ASP A 104 15.41 -12.23 5.93
CA ASP A 104 15.46 -11.00 5.15
C ASP A 104 16.64 -10.11 5.59
N TYR A 105 16.76 -8.93 4.98
CA TYR A 105 17.82 -7.97 5.33
C TYR A 105 17.68 -7.37 6.74
N LEU A 106 16.52 -7.51 7.38
CA LEU A 106 16.26 -7.12 8.78
C LEU A 106 16.44 -8.31 9.75
N GLY A 107 16.86 -9.48 9.26
CA GLY A 107 17.05 -10.68 10.05
C GLY A 107 15.77 -11.45 10.40
N ARG A 108 14.60 -11.07 9.83
CA ARG A 108 13.32 -11.76 10.05
C ARG A 108 13.23 -13.00 9.17
N GLU A 109 12.68 -14.07 9.71
CA GLU A 109 12.45 -15.30 8.96
C GLU A 109 11.36 -15.09 7.92
N MET A 110 11.61 -15.58 6.69
CA MET A 110 10.65 -15.55 5.61
C MET A 110 9.78 -16.81 5.72
N ASP A 111 8.66 -16.65 6.40
CA ASP A 111 7.68 -17.71 6.67
C ASP A 111 6.34 -17.45 5.94
N GLU A 112 5.34 -18.24 6.26
CA GLU A 112 3.99 -18.11 5.69
C GLU A 112 3.34 -16.78 6.09
N THR A 113 3.63 -16.25 7.28
CA THR A 113 3.13 -14.97 7.75
C THR A 113 3.70 -13.82 6.93
N ASP A 114 5.03 -13.83 6.67
CA ASP A 114 5.68 -12.83 5.80
C ASP A 114 5.12 -12.90 4.37
N PHE A 115 4.92 -14.11 3.85
CA PHE A 115 4.29 -14.28 2.54
C PHE A 115 2.88 -13.67 2.50
N CYS A 116 2.04 -13.98 3.48
CA CYS A 116 0.67 -13.48 3.57
C CYS A 116 0.62 -11.94 3.67
N ASN A 117 1.52 -11.35 4.47
CA ASN A 117 1.65 -9.91 4.60
C ASN A 117 2.04 -9.24 3.28
N ARG A 118 2.95 -9.84 2.50
CA ARG A 118 3.32 -9.36 1.15
C ARG A 118 2.19 -9.52 0.15
N VAL A 119 1.41 -10.61 0.25
CA VAL A 119 0.21 -10.78 -0.59
C VAL A 119 -0.82 -9.69 -0.30
N ALA A 120 -1.04 -9.30 0.96
CA ALA A 120 -1.92 -8.19 1.30
C ALA A 120 -1.48 -6.86 0.66
N GLN A 121 -0.16 -6.64 0.49
CA GLN A 121 0.39 -5.45 -0.17
C GLN A 121 0.02 -5.34 -1.66
N THR A 122 -0.35 -6.45 -2.31
CA THR A 122 -0.87 -6.43 -3.70
C THR A 122 -2.18 -5.66 -3.82
N ASN A 123 -2.86 -5.43 -2.71
CA ASN A 123 -4.19 -4.83 -2.60
C ASN A 123 -5.30 -5.63 -3.33
N LYS A 124 -5.09 -6.94 -3.54
CA LYS A 124 -6.01 -7.85 -4.25
C LYS A 124 -6.57 -8.88 -3.30
N LEU A 125 -7.84 -8.76 -2.95
CA LEU A 125 -8.52 -9.66 -2.01
C LEU A 125 -8.49 -11.11 -2.49
N GLU A 126 -8.65 -11.36 -3.79
CA GLU A 126 -8.63 -12.71 -4.36
C GLU A 126 -7.28 -13.43 -4.14
N LEU A 127 -6.17 -12.69 -4.16
CA LEU A 127 -4.84 -13.25 -3.89
C LEU A 127 -4.67 -13.58 -2.40
N LEU A 128 -5.17 -12.72 -1.52
CA LEU A 128 -5.15 -12.97 -0.08
C LEU A 128 -6.04 -14.18 0.28
N LYS A 129 -7.21 -14.29 -0.33
CA LYS A 129 -8.08 -15.47 -0.17
C LYS A 129 -7.37 -16.74 -0.59
N TRP A 130 -6.74 -16.75 -1.76
CA TRP A 130 -5.96 -17.90 -2.23
C TRP A 130 -4.87 -18.31 -1.24
N ALA A 131 -4.08 -17.35 -0.73
CA ALA A 131 -3.04 -17.63 0.25
C ALA A 131 -3.62 -18.25 1.53
N ARG A 132 -4.77 -17.75 2.01
CA ARG A 132 -5.41 -18.22 3.23
C ARG A 132 -6.21 -19.52 3.06
N GLU A 133 -6.96 -19.65 1.99
CA GLU A 133 -7.92 -20.75 1.80
C GLU A 133 -7.28 -21.96 1.13
N GLU A 134 -6.39 -21.76 0.15
CA GLU A 134 -5.73 -22.84 -0.58
C GLU A 134 -4.40 -23.24 0.06
N LYS A 135 -3.54 -22.26 0.36
CA LYS A 135 -2.20 -22.53 0.95
C LYS A 135 -2.21 -22.63 2.46
N LYS A 136 -3.31 -22.23 3.12
CA LYS A 136 -3.45 -22.22 4.59
C LYS A 136 -2.38 -21.39 5.32
N CYS A 137 -1.81 -20.37 4.63
CA CYS A 137 -0.81 -19.47 5.22
C CYS A 137 -1.27 -18.94 6.56
N GLU A 138 -0.40 -18.89 7.54
CA GLU A 138 -0.60 -18.13 8.75
C GLU A 138 -0.60 -16.62 8.43
N TRP A 139 -1.23 -15.84 9.27
CA TRP A 139 -1.23 -14.39 9.21
C TRP A 139 -1.16 -13.77 10.60
N ASP A 140 -0.74 -12.52 10.67
CA ASP A 140 -0.68 -11.74 11.89
C ASP A 140 -1.39 -10.40 11.73
N LYS A 141 -1.26 -9.54 12.73
CA LYS A 141 -1.81 -8.19 12.75
C LYS A 141 -1.34 -7.31 11.57
N LEU A 142 -0.18 -7.60 10.97
CA LEU A 142 0.33 -6.82 9.84
C LEU A 142 -0.52 -7.00 8.59
N THR A 143 -1.13 -8.16 8.38
CA THR A 143 -2.01 -8.39 7.23
C THR A 143 -3.19 -7.41 7.21
N ILE A 144 -3.90 -7.25 8.31
CA ILE A 144 -5.03 -6.31 8.39
C ILE A 144 -4.55 -4.86 8.42
N THR A 145 -3.40 -4.59 9.04
CA THR A 145 -2.77 -3.26 9.06
C THR A 145 -2.44 -2.81 7.64
N VAL A 146 -1.88 -3.70 6.80
CA VAL A 146 -1.62 -3.42 5.38
C VAL A 146 -2.92 -3.19 4.61
N ALA A 147 -3.96 -3.99 4.86
CA ALA A 147 -5.27 -3.79 4.23
C ALA A 147 -5.87 -2.42 4.58
N ALA A 148 -5.74 -2.00 5.84
CA ALA A 148 -6.19 -0.70 6.33
C ALA A 148 -5.37 0.45 5.73
N PHE A 149 -4.04 0.31 5.65
CA PHE A 149 -3.14 1.25 4.99
C PHE A 149 -3.49 1.45 3.50
N ARG A 150 -3.87 0.37 2.80
CA ARG A 150 -4.28 0.41 1.39
C ARG A 150 -5.72 0.90 1.19
N GLY A 151 -6.48 1.11 2.25
CA GLY A 151 -7.88 1.53 2.18
C GLY A 151 -8.82 0.46 1.60
N ASN A 152 -8.40 -0.80 1.60
CA ASN A 152 -9.20 -1.89 1.05
C ASN A 152 -10.20 -2.41 2.07
N LEU A 153 -11.35 -1.75 2.15
CA LEU A 153 -12.41 -2.09 3.10
C LEU A 153 -12.87 -3.56 3.00
N GLU A 154 -12.96 -4.10 1.79
CA GLU A 154 -13.37 -5.50 1.60
C GLU A 154 -12.32 -6.48 2.11
N MET A 155 -11.03 -6.16 1.95
CA MET A 155 -9.94 -6.94 2.53
C MET A 155 -9.93 -6.83 4.06
N VAL A 156 -10.15 -5.64 4.62
CA VAL A 156 -10.30 -5.43 6.07
C VAL A 156 -11.44 -6.27 6.62
N LYS A 157 -12.63 -6.22 5.98
CA LYS A 157 -13.80 -7.05 6.37
C LYS A 157 -13.47 -8.55 6.32
N TYR A 158 -12.79 -9.00 5.29
CA TYR A 158 -12.36 -10.39 5.17
C TYR A 158 -11.43 -10.80 6.30
N CYS A 159 -10.44 -9.97 6.64
CA CYS A 159 -9.53 -10.22 7.75
C CYS A 159 -10.27 -10.35 9.08
N VAL A 160 -11.20 -9.42 9.37
CA VAL A 160 -12.01 -9.44 10.60
C VAL A 160 -12.89 -10.69 10.67
N ALA A 161 -13.61 -11.01 9.59
CA ALA A 161 -14.49 -12.18 9.51
C ALA A 161 -13.75 -13.50 9.74
N ASN A 162 -12.47 -13.56 9.34
CA ASN A 162 -11.62 -14.73 9.49
C ASN A 162 -10.66 -14.66 10.70
N LYS A 163 -10.96 -13.79 11.68
CA LYS A 163 -10.25 -13.68 12.96
C LYS A 163 -8.76 -13.34 12.83
N CYS A 164 -8.40 -12.51 11.85
CA CYS A 164 -7.06 -11.94 11.81
C CYS A 164 -6.79 -11.15 13.09
N PRO A 165 -5.63 -11.31 13.76
CA PRO A 165 -5.29 -10.49 14.92
C PRO A 165 -5.32 -9.00 14.58
N ILE A 166 -5.83 -8.18 15.50
CA ILE A 166 -5.98 -6.74 15.31
C ILE A 166 -5.34 -6.02 16.50
N ASP A 167 -4.54 -4.99 16.19
CA ASP A 167 -4.04 -4.04 17.18
C ASP A 167 -4.36 -2.60 16.76
N GLU A 168 -3.84 -1.62 17.50
CA GLU A 168 -4.03 -0.20 17.21
C GLU A 168 -3.41 0.25 15.87
N GLY A 169 -2.43 -0.51 15.36
CA GLY A 169 -1.75 -0.23 14.09
C GLY A 169 -2.71 -0.20 12.91
N ALA A 170 -3.75 -1.04 12.91
CA ALA A 170 -4.75 -1.04 11.84
C ALA A 170 -5.54 0.28 11.79
N CYS A 171 -5.98 0.78 12.95
CA CYS A 171 -6.65 2.08 13.05
C CYS A 171 -5.70 3.23 12.72
N ALA A 172 -4.47 3.19 13.22
CA ALA A 172 -3.46 4.21 12.96
C ALA A 172 -3.10 4.31 11.46
N CYS A 173 -2.92 3.18 10.79
CA CYS A 173 -2.63 3.16 9.35
C CYS A 173 -3.81 3.64 8.50
N ALA A 174 -5.04 3.27 8.85
CA ALA A 174 -6.22 3.83 8.18
C ALA A 174 -6.31 5.35 8.38
N ALA A 175 -5.96 5.84 9.57
CA ALA A 175 -5.96 7.26 9.88
C ALA A 175 -4.83 8.03 9.16
N LEU A 176 -3.64 7.43 9.07
CA LEU A 176 -2.47 7.98 8.38
C LEU A 176 -2.74 8.22 6.88
N GLU A 177 -3.44 7.29 6.24
CA GLU A 177 -3.74 7.34 4.81
C GLU A 177 -5.13 7.95 4.48
N GLY A 178 -5.87 8.41 5.50
CA GLY A 178 -7.16 9.08 5.30
C GLY A 178 -8.33 8.15 4.95
N HIS A 179 -8.23 6.87 5.22
CA HIS A 179 -9.23 5.88 4.85
C HIS A 179 -10.36 5.78 5.88
N LEU A 180 -11.22 6.81 5.94
CA LEU A 180 -12.28 6.94 6.94
C LEU A 180 -13.21 5.72 7.04
N GLU A 181 -13.61 5.12 5.91
CA GLU A 181 -14.52 3.96 5.95
C GLU A 181 -13.84 2.71 6.53
N CYS A 182 -12.55 2.50 6.26
CA CYS A 182 -11.78 1.45 6.93
C CYS A 182 -11.66 1.73 8.43
N PHE A 183 -11.34 2.98 8.79
CA PHE A 183 -11.24 3.40 10.19
C PHE A 183 -12.56 3.20 10.95
N LYS A 184 -13.69 3.65 10.37
CA LYS A 184 -15.02 3.44 10.97
C LYS A 184 -15.32 1.97 11.19
N TYR A 185 -15.10 1.14 10.18
CA TYR A 185 -15.36 -0.29 10.28
C TYR A 185 -14.50 -0.96 11.36
N LEU A 186 -13.21 -0.65 11.41
CA LEU A 186 -12.29 -1.14 12.44
C LEU A 186 -12.76 -0.72 13.84
N HIS A 187 -13.12 0.55 14.01
CA HIS A 187 -13.56 1.09 15.31
C HIS A 187 -14.96 0.58 15.70
N GLU A 188 -15.94 0.70 14.81
CA GLU A 188 -17.35 0.48 15.15
C GLU A 188 -17.74 -1.00 15.16
N GLU A 189 -17.24 -1.76 14.18
CA GLU A 189 -17.63 -3.16 13.98
C GLU A 189 -16.59 -4.12 14.57
N ALA A 190 -15.32 -3.94 14.22
CA ALA A 190 -14.25 -4.82 14.68
C ALA A 190 -13.81 -4.54 16.12
N LYS A 191 -14.22 -3.39 16.73
CA LYS A 191 -13.80 -2.95 18.05
C LYS A 191 -12.27 -2.90 18.21
N ALA A 192 -11.57 -2.57 17.14
CA ALA A 192 -10.13 -2.42 17.15
C ALA A 192 -9.69 -1.34 18.14
N PRO A 193 -8.61 -1.54 18.88
CA PRO A 193 -8.07 -0.51 19.75
C PRO A 193 -7.53 0.66 18.94
N TRP A 194 -7.62 1.85 19.50
CA TRP A 194 -7.06 3.07 18.95
C TRP A 194 -6.80 4.09 20.07
N GLY A 195 -5.93 5.07 19.85
CA GLY A 195 -5.52 6.01 20.89
C GLY A 195 -4.97 7.32 20.34
N SER A 196 -4.19 8.04 21.14
CA SER A 196 -3.57 9.32 20.77
C SER A 196 -2.72 9.19 19.50
N TYR A 197 -1.97 8.10 19.39
CA TYR A 197 -1.15 7.84 18.19
C TYR A 197 -1.99 7.82 16.90
N THR A 198 -3.20 7.26 16.93
CA THR A 198 -4.13 7.26 15.78
C THR A 198 -4.55 8.69 15.43
N ALA A 199 -4.82 9.53 16.42
CA ALA A 199 -5.17 10.92 16.21
C ALA A 199 -3.99 11.73 15.65
N ASP A 200 -2.78 11.49 16.15
CA ASP A 200 -1.56 12.12 15.68
C ASP A 200 -1.24 11.71 14.22
N CYS A 201 -1.49 10.46 13.84
CA CYS A 201 -1.39 10.00 12.44
C CYS A 201 -2.34 10.78 11.51
N ALA A 202 -3.62 10.93 11.90
CA ALA A 202 -4.58 11.70 11.13
C ALA A 202 -4.18 13.18 11.04
N ALA A 203 -3.67 13.73 12.14
CA ALA A 203 -3.24 15.12 12.24
C ALA A 203 -2.02 15.40 11.35
N SER A 204 -0.95 14.60 11.47
CA SER A 204 0.28 14.75 10.71
C SER A 204 0.10 14.61 9.21
N SER A 205 -0.91 13.84 8.77
CA SER A 205 -1.24 13.65 7.35
C SER A 205 -2.35 14.58 6.84
N GLY A 206 -2.88 15.48 7.68
CA GLY A 206 -3.86 16.48 7.25
C GLY A 206 -5.27 15.94 7.00
N HIS A 207 -5.63 14.79 7.59
CA HIS A 207 -6.92 14.15 7.35
C HIS A 207 -8.01 14.70 8.29
N LEU A 208 -8.44 15.93 8.02
CA LEU A 208 -9.46 16.66 8.79
C LEU A 208 -10.74 15.84 9.04
N HIS A 209 -11.23 15.12 8.03
CA HIS A 209 -12.45 14.31 8.13
C HIS A 209 -12.34 13.16 9.17
N ILE A 210 -11.13 12.65 9.42
CA ILE A 210 -10.88 11.68 10.49
C ILE A 210 -10.85 12.38 11.85
N LEU A 211 -10.17 13.52 11.94
CA LEU A 211 -10.18 14.34 13.18
C LEU A 211 -11.61 14.73 13.57
N GLU A 212 -12.43 15.13 12.59
CA GLU A 212 -13.85 15.42 12.81
C GLU A 212 -14.63 14.22 13.36
N TYR A 213 -14.38 13.04 12.78
CA TYR A 213 -15.00 11.82 13.24
C TYR A 213 -14.61 11.51 14.69
N LEU A 214 -13.31 11.60 15.01
CA LEU A 214 -12.79 11.37 16.36
C LEU A 214 -13.44 12.30 17.39
N VAL A 215 -13.49 13.60 17.11
CA VAL A 215 -14.11 14.59 18.01
C VAL A 215 -15.62 14.35 18.18
N LYS A 216 -16.35 14.05 17.10
CA LYS A 216 -17.79 13.74 17.14
C LYS A 216 -18.11 12.51 17.98
N ARG A 217 -17.22 11.53 18.05
CA ARG A 217 -17.36 10.31 18.88
C ARG A 217 -16.95 10.51 20.32
N LYS A 218 -16.81 11.75 20.77
CA LYS A 218 -16.39 12.10 22.13
C LYS A 218 -15.04 11.49 22.52
N TYR A 219 -14.14 11.45 21.56
CA TYR A 219 -12.74 11.27 21.88
C TYR A 219 -12.40 12.27 22.97
N GLN A 220 -12.05 11.79 24.17
CA GLN A 220 -11.95 12.63 25.36
C GLN A 220 -10.97 13.76 25.08
N TYR A 221 -11.36 14.99 25.45
CA TYR A 221 -10.63 16.24 25.20
C TYR A 221 -9.14 16.22 25.60
N ASN A 222 -8.71 15.24 26.41
CA ASN A 222 -7.34 15.09 26.89
C ASN A 222 -6.44 14.23 25.98
N GLN A 223 -6.87 13.82 24.80
CA GLN A 223 -6.10 12.94 23.92
C GLN A 223 -5.41 13.70 22.78
N PHE A 224 -5.88 14.91 22.43
CA PHE A 224 -5.08 15.84 21.65
C PHE A 224 -4.18 16.61 22.62
N ASN A 225 -2.88 16.54 22.40
CA ASN A 225 -1.87 17.21 23.20
C ASN A 225 -1.14 18.29 22.36
N THR A 226 -0.14 18.95 22.92
CA THR A 226 0.65 19.95 22.19
C THR A 226 1.32 19.36 20.97
N TYR A 227 1.72 18.08 21.03
CA TYR A 227 2.33 17.36 19.91
C TYR A 227 1.39 17.22 18.71
N SER A 228 0.09 17.05 18.91
CA SER A 228 -0.89 17.00 17.81
C SER A 228 -0.91 18.33 17.02
N CYS A 229 -0.91 19.47 17.74
CA CYS A 229 -0.83 20.79 17.11
C CYS A 229 0.53 21.05 16.45
N GLN A 230 1.61 20.61 17.08
CA GLN A 230 2.96 20.68 16.50
C GLN A 230 3.03 19.91 15.19
N CYS A 231 2.61 18.63 15.14
CA CYS A 231 2.63 17.81 13.93
C CYS A 231 1.86 18.44 12.78
N VAL A 232 0.65 18.93 13.06
CA VAL A 232 -0.18 19.60 12.05
C VAL A 232 0.49 20.86 11.51
N ALA A 233 1.07 21.67 12.38
CA ALA A 233 1.76 22.89 12.02
C ALA A 233 3.06 22.61 11.23
N GLU A 234 3.83 21.60 11.65
CA GLU A 234 5.07 21.16 11.02
C GLU A 234 4.86 20.65 9.58
N HIS A 235 3.69 20.03 9.30
CA HIS A 235 3.33 19.55 7.96
C HIS A 235 2.46 20.54 7.16
N GLY A 236 2.14 21.70 7.71
CA GLY A 236 1.44 22.78 7.00
C GLY A 236 -0.07 22.54 6.80
N HIS A 237 -0.69 21.73 7.62
CA HIS A 237 -2.12 21.42 7.52
C HIS A 237 -2.99 22.44 8.27
N LEU A 238 -3.11 23.67 7.74
CA LEU A 238 -3.78 24.79 8.37
C LEU A 238 -5.23 24.49 8.81
N ASP A 239 -6.02 23.79 7.99
CA ASP A 239 -7.41 23.47 8.31
C ASP A 239 -7.52 22.52 9.52
N CYS A 240 -6.60 21.56 9.60
CA CYS A 240 -6.50 20.67 10.77
C CYS A 240 -6.05 21.45 12.00
N LEU A 241 -5.10 22.37 11.88
CA LEU A 241 -4.63 23.22 12.97
C LEU A 241 -5.77 24.09 13.54
N LYS A 242 -6.54 24.74 12.67
CA LYS A 242 -7.73 25.51 13.06
C LYS A 242 -8.74 24.62 13.78
N TYR A 243 -9.04 23.47 13.22
CA TYR A 243 -10.00 22.54 13.81
C TYR A 243 -9.57 22.03 15.19
N LEU A 244 -8.30 21.65 15.36
CA LEU A 244 -7.75 21.23 16.63
C LEU A 244 -7.84 22.35 17.68
N HIS A 245 -7.47 23.57 17.33
CA HIS A 245 -7.52 24.71 18.24
C HIS A 245 -8.95 25.16 18.53
N GLU A 246 -9.74 25.43 17.50
CA GLU A 246 -11.05 26.08 17.66
C GLU A 246 -12.14 25.10 18.15
N THR A 247 -12.12 23.87 17.67
CA THR A 247 -13.18 22.87 17.93
C THR A 247 -12.76 21.85 18.97
N ALA A 248 -11.62 21.23 18.81
CA ALA A 248 -11.13 20.20 19.73
C ALA A 248 -10.51 20.78 20.99
N LYS A 249 -10.20 22.09 21.03
CA LYS A 249 -9.56 22.80 22.15
C LYS A 249 -8.23 22.15 22.56
N ALA A 250 -7.50 21.62 21.56
CA ALA A 250 -6.19 21.06 21.77
C ALA A 250 -5.20 22.12 22.27
N PRO A 251 -4.37 21.82 23.27
CA PRO A 251 -3.33 22.74 23.69
C PRO A 251 -2.24 22.84 22.61
N TRP A 252 -1.56 23.95 22.58
CA TRP A 252 -0.34 24.14 21.80
C TRP A 252 0.75 24.83 22.60
N ASP A 253 1.97 24.80 22.12
CA ASP A 253 3.14 25.44 22.68
C ASP A 253 4.04 26.02 21.60
N GLU A 254 5.21 26.52 22.01
CA GLU A 254 6.19 27.16 21.12
C GLU A 254 6.71 26.23 20.01
N ASP A 255 6.65 24.91 20.20
CA ASP A 255 7.11 23.92 19.21
C ASP A 255 6.25 23.94 17.96
N ALA A 256 4.96 24.28 18.08
CA ALA A 256 4.06 24.43 16.91
C ALA A 256 4.52 25.57 15.99
N VAL A 257 4.89 26.73 16.58
CA VAL A 257 5.41 27.88 15.80
C VAL A 257 6.77 27.51 15.19
N GLN A 258 7.65 26.88 15.97
CA GLN A 258 8.97 26.50 15.51
C GLN A 258 8.92 25.47 14.37
N GLY A 259 8.05 24.44 14.49
CA GLY A 259 7.84 23.42 13.47
C GLY A 259 7.33 24.02 12.16
N ALA A 260 6.29 24.82 12.22
CA ALA A 260 5.74 25.51 11.05
C ALA A 260 6.79 26.41 10.36
N HIS A 261 7.55 27.18 11.12
CA HIS A 261 8.57 28.07 10.59
C HIS A 261 9.73 27.31 9.93
N LYS A 262 10.28 26.29 10.60
CA LYS A 262 11.38 25.46 10.07
C LYS A 262 11.02 24.77 8.75
N ASN A 263 9.78 24.37 8.61
CA ASN A 263 9.30 23.65 7.41
C ASN A 263 8.63 24.58 6.37
N ASN A 264 8.76 25.91 6.56
CA ASN A 264 8.29 26.91 5.61
C ASN A 264 6.77 26.88 5.35
N HIS A 265 5.98 26.83 6.44
CA HIS A 265 4.53 26.92 6.43
C HIS A 265 4.02 28.27 6.96
N PRO A 266 4.15 29.37 6.20
CA PRO A 266 3.88 30.73 6.67
C PRO A 266 2.43 30.93 7.10
N GLU A 267 1.46 30.27 6.47
CA GLU A 267 0.05 30.38 6.84
C GLU A 267 -0.22 29.78 8.23
N CYS A 268 0.42 28.66 8.58
CA CYS A 268 0.33 28.08 9.92
C CYS A 268 1.02 29.01 10.94
N VAL A 269 2.20 29.55 10.62
CA VAL A 269 2.90 30.52 11.48
C VAL A 269 2.00 31.73 11.75
N GLN A 270 1.43 32.32 10.71
CA GLN A 270 0.56 33.49 10.85
C GLN A 270 -0.65 33.19 11.75
N TYR A 271 -1.32 32.05 11.50
CA TYR A 271 -2.46 31.64 12.32
C TYR A 271 -2.09 31.44 13.80
N LEU A 272 -0.94 30.80 14.08
CA LEU A 272 -0.45 30.61 15.44
C LEU A 272 -0.16 31.93 16.15
N LEU A 273 0.49 32.88 15.46
CA LEU A 273 0.77 34.23 15.97
C LEU A 273 -0.52 35.01 16.24
N ASP A 274 -1.46 35.01 15.34
CA ASP A 274 -2.74 35.72 15.45
C ASP A 274 -3.59 35.19 16.64
N ASN A 275 -3.37 33.94 17.05
CA ASN A 275 -4.08 33.29 18.15
C ASN A 275 -3.26 33.12 19.43
N ASN A 276 -2.20 33.93 19.59
CA ASN A 276 -1.39 34.03 20.81
C ASN A 276 -0.70 32.68 21.22
N CYS A 277 -0.25 31.88 20.27
CA CYS A 277 0.60 30.75 20.57
C CYS A 277 1.90 31.22 21.21
N PRO A 278 2.41 30.55 22.27
CA PRO A 278 3.71 30.89 22.84
C PRO A 278 4.83 30.92 21.78
N LEU A 279 5.76 31.85 21.94
CA LEU A 279 6.86 32.01 21.00
C LEU A 279 8.14 31.38 21.54
N PRO A 280 8.94 30.74 20.65
CA PRO A 280 10.25 30.24 21.04
C PRO A 280 11.17 31.33 21.55
N THR A 281 12.07 31.01 22.46
CA THR A 281 13.08 31.93 22.97
C THR A 281 13.96 32.42 21.82
N GLY A 282 14.02 33.77 21.66
CA GLY A 282 14.79 34.39 20.57
C GLY A 282 14.07 34.44 19.23
N TRP A 283 12.74 34.32 19.22
CA TRP A 283 11.94 34.50 18.01
C TRP A 283 12.21 35.88 17.36
N PRO A 284 12.43 35.95 16.04
CA PRO A 284 12.79 37.17 15.33
C PRO A 284 11.70 38.25 15.33
#